data_1c89f631ca2165d597172a590c7060f8
#
_entry.id   1c89f631ca2165d597172a590c7060f8
#
_cell.length_a   1.000
_cell.length_b   1.000
_cell.length_c   1.000
_cell.angle_alpha   90.00
_cell.angle_beta   90.00
_cell.angle_gamma   90.00
#
_symmetry.space_group_name_H-M   'P 1'
#
loop_
_entity.id
_entity.type
_entity.pdbx_description
1 polymer ?
#
loop_
_entity_poly.entity_id
_entity_poly.type
_entity_poly.pdbx_seq_one_letter_code
_entity_poly.pdbx_strand_id
1 'polypeptide(L)'
;MPRCRIGHGLYSEDLGSKTGHELMELMEKNGVVIEFQLTSNVRLNNLSDLSNHPLKTFLKNGVKCVQGTDGCGFYGSDTIDEQLALQNLLGLTEKEFSKMRETEKEIIEHSQKYFKEKSKKFMKFLDGRTIKEAVLELEERNMKETEDQEELRMSSNLDTAQELKDKIKELPVDKVPVVIAGGSFNTKGRETVPSEEGIKALKEFIKNINSNNAYLVVGHKMQGYEKAVVDIAKEMNKNIEVNAIVPKVVTEKVKDRLLAENVDGICISPETEELGIYKSFNYEIFERRKSIVIAFDGNSPVLNLVQEAKNGKGKSKIYVNQENELLKEKADTLEGYVVPFKMNDNIAHKIFEENPEILK
;
A
#
# COMPACT_ATOMS: atom_id res chain seq x y z
N MET A 1 -12.03 5.31 23.33
CA MET A 1 -11.40 4.48 22.29
C MET A 1 -10.67 3.33 22.97
N PRO A 2 -10.58 2.14 22.38
CA PRO A 2 -9.68 1.11 22.92
C PRO A 2 -8.25 1.64 22.89
N ARG A 3 -7.44 1.24 23.87
CA ARG A 3 -6.02 1.63 23.89
C ARG A 3 -5.29 0.96 22.73
N CYS A 4 -4.33 1.66 22.13
CA CYS A 4 -3.46 1.08 21.12
C CYS A 4 -2.58 0.01 21.75
N ARG A 5 -2.57 -1.19 21.19
CA ARG A 5 -1.71 -2.30 21.60
C ARG A 5 -0.83 -2.71 20.42
N ILE A 6 0.46 -2.81 20.69
CA ILE A 6 1.46 -3.22 19.69
C ILE A 6 1.95 -4.62 20.09
N GLY A 7 1.84 -5.58 19.20
CA GLY A 7 2.31 -6.94 19.40
C GLY A 7 3.81 -7.09 19.24
N HIS A 8 4.40 -8.07 19.91
CA HIS A 8 5.80 -8.49 19.91
C HIS A 8 6.81 -7.51 20.48
N GLY A 9 6.78 -6.22 20.13
CA GLY A 9 7.64 -5.17 20.67
C GLY A 9 9.15 -5.31 20.40
N LEU A 10 9.57 -6.15 19.45
CA LEU A 10 10.98 -6.43 19.17
C LEU A 10 11.61 -5.47 18.14
N TYR A 11 10.84 -5.03 17.18
CA TYR A 11 11.30 -4.20 16.06
C TYR A 11 11.10 -2.73 16.39
N SER A 12 11.93 -2.23 17.31
CA SER A 12 11.94 -0.83 17.68
C SER A 12 13.30 -0.21 17.31
N GLU A 13 13.34 1.11 17.22
CA GLU A 13 14.59 1.88 17.21
C GLU A 13 15.48 1.45 18.38
N ASP A 14 16.79 1.72 18.28
CA ASP A 14 17.68 1.56 19.43
C ASP A 14 17.15 2.36 20.62
N LEU A 15 16.60 1.63 21.60
CA LEU A 15 15.97 2.23 22.77
C LEU A 15 16.94 3.02 23.66
N GLY A 16 18.24 2.85 23.47
CA GLY A 16 19.29 3.65 24.12
C GLY A 16 19.58 4.98 23.40
N SER A 17 19.10 5.13 22.18
CA SER A 17 19.27 6.36 21.41
C SER A 17 18.33 7.48 21.87
N LYS A 18 18.62 8.71 21.44
CA LYS A 18 17.73 9.86 21.70
C LYS A 18 16.33 9.61 21.12
N THR A 19 16.26 9.11 19.88
CA THR A 19 15.00 8.80 19.21
C THR A 19 14.22 7.69 19.95
N GLY A 20 14.92 6.68 20.47
CA GLY A 20 14.33 5.62 21.28
C GLY A 20 13.72 6.15 22.58
N HIS A 21 14.40 7.08 23.26
CA HIS A 21 13.85 7.74 24.45
C HIS A 21 12.61 8.58 24.13
N GLU A 22 12.67 9.42 23.09
CA GLU A 22 11.53 10.23 22.63
C GLU A 22 10.31 9.33 22.24
N LEU A 23 10.56 8.18 21.64
CA LEU A 23 9.53 7.19 21.32
C LEU A 23 8.88 6.63 22.59
N MET A 24 9.67 6.21 23.58
CA MET A 24 9.15 5.67 24.83
C MET A 24 8.34 6.71 25.63
N GLU A 25 8.78 7.96 25.68
CA GLU A 25 8.04 9.08 26.29
C GLU A 25 6.69 9.29 25.57
N LEU A 26 6.67 9.24 24.23
CA LEU A 26 5.46 9.35 23.45
C LEU A 26 4.48 8.19 23.68
N MET A 27 5.01 6.96 23.81
CA MET A 27 4.22 5.77 24.11
C MET A 27 3.60 5.84 25.52
N GLU A 28 4.40 6.22 26.51
CA GLU A 28 3.95 6.39 27.90
C GLU A 28 2.86 7.45 27.98
N LYS A 29 3.09 8.65 27.43
CA LYS A 29 2.13 9.77 27.40
C LYS A 29 0.82 9.41 26.74
N ASN A 30 0.83 8.60 25.67
CA ASN A 30 -0.37 8.21 24.92
C ASN A 30 -1.00 6.92 25.45
N GLY A 31 -0.42 6.30 26.48
CA GLY A 31 -0.93 5.07 27.06
C GLY A 31 -0.89 3.88 26.09
N VAL A 32 0.09 3.87 25.18
CA VAL A 32 0.33 2.72 24.30
C VAL A 32 0.77 1.52 25.13
N VAL A 33 0.28 0.35 24.79
CA VAL A 33 0.61 -0.92 25.47
C VAL A 33 1.41 -1.80 24.52
N ILE A 34 2.53 -2.33 25.00
CA ILE A 34 3.30 -3.35 24.28
C ILE A 34 2.93 -4.74 24.80
N GLU A 35 2.60 -5.64 23.90
CA GLU A 35 2.35 -7.05 24.19
C GLU A 35 3.57 -7.88 23.79
N PHE A 36 4.14 -8.60 24.74
CA PHE A 36 5.31 -9.44 24.54
C PHE A 36 4.94 -10.91 24.51
N GLN A 37 5.47 -11.63 23.53
CA GLN A 37 5.30 -13.08 23.34
C GLN A 37 6.69 -13.73 23.24
N LEU A 38 7.34 -13.95 24.37
CA LEU A 38 8.74 -14.41 24.41
C LEU A 38 8.93 -15.77 23.73
N THR A 39 8.07 -16.73 24.06
CA THR A 39 8.16 -18.09 23.51
C THR A 39 8.01 -18.12 21.99
N SER A 40 7.02 -17.41 21.47
CA SER A 40 6.80 -17.27 20.03
C SER A 40 7.98 -16.60 19.34
N ASN A 41 8.50 -15.52 19.91
CA ASN A 41 9.65 -14.79 19.37
C ASN A 41 10.92 -15.66 19.27
N VAL A 42 11.17 -16.47 20.28
CA VAL A 42 12.30 -17.43 20.27
C VAL A 42 12.08 -18.52 19.23
N ARG A 43 10.90 -19.10 19.17
CA ARG A 43 10.60 -20.22 18.23
C ARG A 43 10.58 -19.77 16.77
N LEU A 44 10.16 -18.53 16.50
CA LEU A 44 10.22 -17.96 15.16
C LEU A 44 11.61 -17.43 14.76
N ASN A 45 12.61 -17.62 15.65
CA ASN A 45 13.96 -17.12 15.46
C ASN A 45 14.04 -15.58 15.26
N ASN A 46 13.06 -14.86 15.79
CA ASN A 46 13.05 -13.39 15.77
C ASN A 46 13.95 -12.81 16.86
N LEU A 47 14.39 -13.63 17.82
CA LEU A 47 15.20 -13.25 18.94
C LEU A 47 16.28 -14.32 19.17
N SER A 48 17.52 -14.01 18.85
CA SER A 48 18.68 -14.90 19.02
C SER A 48 19.39 -14.72 20.36
N ASP A 49 19.23 -13.56 21.01
CA ASP A 49 19.87 -13.20 22.27
C ASP A 49 18.88 -12.52 23.22
N LEU A 50 18.58 -13.21 24.32
CA LEU A 50 17.66 -12.73 25.35
C LEU A 50 18.19 -11.51 26.11
N SER A 51 19.50 -11.28 26.15
CA SER A 51 20.07 -10.12 26.84
C SER A 51 19.64 -8.79 26.20
N ASN A 52 19.30 -8.82 24.92
CA ASN A 52 18.84 -7.67 24.14
C ASN A 52 17.32 -7.49 24.12
N HIS A 53 16.58 -8.30 24.91
CA HIS A 53 15.12 -8.21 24.92
C HIS A 53 14.62 -6.88 25.50
N PRO A 54 13.80 -6.10 24.78
CA PRO A 54 13.50 -4.71 25.13
C PRO A 54 12.52 -4.53 26.30
N LEU A 55 11.83 -5.60 26.77
CA LEU A 55 10.78 -5.54 27.79
C LEU A 55 11.19 -4.74 29.05
N LYS A 56 12.35 -5.05 29.62
CA LYS A 56 12.83 -4.34 30.84
C LYS A 56 13.09 -2.87 30.60
N THR A 57 13.56 -2.51 29.41
CA THR A 57 13.78 -1.11 29.00
C THR A 57 12.45 -0.36 28.91
N PHE A 58 11.45 -0.95 28.30
CA PHE A 58 10.10 -0.37 28.26
C PHE A 58 9.50 -0.19 29.65
N LEU A 59 9.53 -1.24 30.49
CA LEU A 59 9.01 -1.18 31.87
C LEU A 59 9.73 -0.13 32.72
N LYS A 60 11.05 0.01 32.57
CA LYS A 60 11.87 1.02 33.27
C LYS A 60 11.48 2.45 32.86
N ASN A 61 11.14 2.66 31.60
CA ASN A 61 10.73 3.96 31.06
C ASN A 61 9.23 4.22 31.13
N GLY A 62 8.48 3.46 31.95
CA GLY A 62 7.07 3.71 32.21
C GLY A 62 6.10 3.25 31.12
N VAL A 63 6.60 2.66 30.03
CA VAL A 63 5.74 2.13 28.97
C VAL A 63 4.95 0.93 29.51
N LYS A 64 3.67 0.88 29.25
CA LYS A 64 2.77 -0.19 29.68
C LYS A 64 3.06 -1.46 28.88
N CYS A 65 3.28 -2.57 29.58
CA CYS A 65 3.56 -3.86 28.99
C CYS A 65 2.61 -4.93 29.51
N VAL A 66 2.28 -5.88 28.64
CA VAL A 66 1.51 -7.08 28.96
C VAL A 66 2.14 -8.30 28.33
N GLN A 67 1.86 -9.49 28.87
CA GLN A 67 2.26 -10.74 28.22
C GLN A 67 1.18 -11.25 27.28
N GLY A 68 1.58 -11.94 26.22
CA GLY A 68 0.72 -12.69 25.33
C GLY A 68 1.34 -14.04 25.01
N THR A 69 0.53 -15.01 24.64
CA THR A 69 0.98 -16.36 24.24
C THR A 69 1.09 -16.52 22.73
N ASP A 70 0.58 -15.54 21.97
CA ASP A 70 0.42 -15.62 20.52
C ASP A 70 -0.39 -16.87 20.12
N GLY A 71 0.16 -17.76 19.34
CA GLY A 71 -0.50 -18.99 18.93
C GLY A 71 -0.22 -20.16 19.87
N CYS A 72 -0.80 -20.19 21.07
CA CYS A 72 -0.53 -21.25 22.07
C CYS A 72 -0.66 -22.68 21.51
N GLY A 73 -1.61 -22.91 20.60
CA GLY A 73 -1.78 -24.20 19.91
C GLY A 73 -0.62 -24.56 18.95
N PHE A 74 0.09 -23.57 18.41
CA PHE A 74 1.25 -23.79 17.54
C PHE A 74 2.55 -23.87 18.32
N TYR A 75 2.69 -23.05 19.37
CA TYR A 75 3.95 -22.95 20.12
C TYR A 75 3.98 -23.87 21.34
N GLY A 76 2.84 -24.49 21.69
CA GLY A 76 2.74 -25.43 22.81
C GLY A 76 3.07 -24.77 24.15
N SER A 77 2.76 -23.48 24.31
CA SER A 77 2.96 -22.72 25.53
C SER A 77 1.67 -22.04 25.91
N ASP A 78 1.33 -22.07 27.18
CA ASP A 78 0.19 -21.36 27.76
C ASP A 78 0.65 -20.07 28.49
N THR A 79 -0.28 -19.40 29.13
CA THR A 79 -0.02 -18.15 29.87
C THR A 79 0.94 -18.37 31.04
N ILE A 80 0.92 -19.56 31.65
CA ILE A 80 1.80 -19.90 32.78
C ILE A 80 3.22 -20.14 32.27
N ASP A 81 3.35 -20.89 31.18
CA ASP A 81 4.65 -21.14 30.53
C ASP A 81 5.31 -19.84 30.10
N GLU A 82 4.53 -18.91 29.54
CA GLU A 82 5.04 -17.59 29.12
C GLU A 82 5.49 -16.77 30.34
N GLN A 83 4.72 -16.78 31.44
CA GLN A 83 5.09 -16.13 32.68
C GLN A 83 6.39 -16.70 33.25
N LEU A 84 6.51 -18.03 33.30
CA LEU A 84 7.72 -18.72 33.76
C LEU A 84 8.92 -18.40 32.87
N ALA A 85 8.73 -18.32 31.56
CA ALA A 85 9.76 -17.93 30.62
C ALA A 85 10.23 -16.48 30.87
N LEU A 86 9.34 -15.54 31.02
CA LEU A 86 9.66 -14.14 31.34
C LEU A 86 10.41 -14.03 32.70
N GLN A 87 9.98 -14.80 33.70
CA GLN A 87 10.62 -14.82 35.02
C GLN A 87 12.01 -15.44 34.98
N ASN A 88 12.15 -16.62 34.39
CA ASN A 88 13.38 -17.40 34.47
C ASN A 88 14.42 -16.98 33.41
N LEU A 89 13.98 -16.58 32.23
CA LEU A 89 14.89 -16.23 31.12
C LEU A 89 15.24 -14.74 31.10
N LEU A 90 14.28 -13.87 31.37
CA LEU A 90 14.52 -12.43 31.42
C LEU A 90 14.74 -11.90 32.84
N GLY A 91 14.54 -12.73 33.88
CA GLY A 91 14.72 -12.36 35.27
C GLY A 91 13.80 -11.20 35.69
N LEU A 92 12.51 -11.23 35.30
CA LEU A 92 11.53 -10.27 35.76
C LEU A 92 11.30 -10.42 37.25
N THR A 93 11.24 -9.30 37.95
CA THR A 93 10.95 -9.23 39.39
C THR A 93 9.45 -9.21 39.64
N GLU A 94 9.03 -9.59 40.85
CA GLU A 94 7.60 -9.51 41.25
C GLU A 94 7.02 -8.10 41.11
N LYS A 95 7.82 -7.04 41.25
CA LYS A 95 7.39 -5.66 41.06
C LYS A 95 7.10 -5.37 39.58
N GLU A 96 7.89 -5.89 38.66
CA GLU A 96 7.69 -5.76 37.20
C GLU A 96 6.46 -6.55 36.76
N PHE A 97 6.27 -7.77 37.26
CA PHE A 97 5.06 -8.54 37.02
C PHE A 97 3.81 -7.84 37.57
N SER A 98 3.88 -7.27 38.78
CA SER A 98 2.78 -6.52 39.35
C SER A 98 2.32 -5.37 38.45
N LYS A 99 3.27 -4.61 37.88
CA LYS A 99 2.97 -3.55 36.92
C LYS A 99 2.30 -4.08 35.64
N MET A 100 2.74 -5.22 35.13
CA MET A 100 2.14 -5.85 33.95
C MET A 100 0.70 -6.30 34.24
N ARG A 101 0.45 -6.93 35.40
CA ARG A 101 -0.89 -7.35 35.82
C ARG A 101 -1.82 -6.17 36.06
N GLU A 102 -1.34 -5.07 36.64
CA GLU A 102 -2.11 -3.82 36.72
C GLU A 102 -2.54 -3.32 35.37
N THR A 103 -1.61 -3.33 34.39
CA THR A 103 -1.91 -2.95 33.00
C THR A 103 -2.95 -3.89 32.35
N GLU A 104 -2.83 -5.21 32.56
CA GLU A 104 -3.80 -6.19 32.08
C GLU A 104 -5.19 -5.92 32.66
N LYS A 105 -5.28 -5.69 33.99
CA LYS A 105 -6.54 -5.35 34.67
C LYS A 105 -7.17 -4.10 34.08
N GLU A 106 -6.41 -3.03 33.88
CA GLU A 106 -6.89 -1.80 33.23
C GLU A 106 -7.44 -2.06 31.82
N ILE A 107 -6.75 -2.88 31.02
CA ILE A 107 -7.18 -3.23 29.67
C ILE A 107 -8.49 -4.01 29.70
N ILE A 108 -8.59 -5.00 30.58
CA ILE A 108 -9.80 -5.82 30.72
C ILE A 108 -11.00 -4.96 31.14
N GLU A 109 -10.84 -4.14 32.16
CA GLU A 109 -11.90 -3.26 32.65
C GLU A 109 -12.36 -2.27 31.57
N HIS A 110 -11.41 -1.65 30.86
CA HIS A 110 -11.70 -0.73 29.77
C HIS A 110 -12.40 -1.44 28.61
N SER A 111 -11.93 -2.64 28.24
CA SER A 111 -12.53 -3.45 27.17
C SER A 111 -13.94 -3.89 27.53
N GLN A 112 -14.17 -4.36 28.77
CA GLN A 112 -15.50 -4.74 29.24
C GLN A 112 -16.49 -3.57 29.16
N LYS A 113 -16.07 -2.39 29.62
CA LYS A 113 -16.88 -1.16 29.52
C LYS A 113 -17.20 -0.83 28.05
N TYR A 114 -16.20 -0.85 27.20
CA TYR A 114 -16.35 -0.57 25.77
C TYR A 114 -17.30 -1.58 25.09
N PHE A 115 -17.11 -2.87 25.33
CA PHE A 115 -18.00 -3.91 24.78
C PHE A 115 -19.43 -3.77 25.30
N LYS A 116 -19.61 -3.44 26.57
CA LYS A 116 -20.94 -3.22 27.15
C LYS A 116 -21.64 -2.03 26.49
N GLU A 117 -20.93 -0.94 26.24
CA GLU A 117 -21.47 0.23 25.54
C GLU A 117 -21.77 -0.07 24.05
N LYS A 118 -20.86 -0.76 23.37
CA LYS A 118 -21.06 -1.21 21.98
C LYS A 118 -22.24 -2.19 21.87
N SER A 119 -22.34 -3.16 22.78
CA SER A 119 -23.43 -4.11 22.81
C SER A 119 -24.79 -3.41 22.98
N LYS A 120 -24.87 -2.43 23.89
CA LYS A 120 -26.10 -1.62 24.06
C LYS A 120 -26.47 -0.86 22.80
N LYS A 121 -25.49 -0.24 22.11
CA LYS A 121 -25.72 0.46 20.84
C LYS A 121 -26.17 -0.51 19.76
N PHE A 122 -25.54 -1.68 19.68
CA PHE A 122 -25.89 -2.72 18.72
C PHE A 122 -27.30 -3.29 18.97
N MET A 123 -27.65 -3.57 20.23
CA MET A 123 -29.00 -4.03 20.57
C MET A 123 -30.06 -2.96 20.25
N LYS A 124 -29.75 -1.69 20.49
CA LYS A 124 -30.63 -0.57 20.08
C LYS A 124 -30.75 -0.44 18.56
N PHE A 125 -29.68 -0.70 17.84
CA PHE A 125 -29.69 -0.74 16.38
C PHE A 125 -30.55 -1.90 15.83
N LEU A 126 -30.46 -3.08 16.46
CA LEU A 126 -31.28 -4.22 16.08
C LEU A 126 -32.77 -3.97 16.29
N ASP A 127 -33.14 -3.28 17.39
CA ASP A 127 -34.53 -2.91 17.70
C ASP A 127 -35.53 -4.08 17.58
N GLY A 128 -35.15 -5.23 18.10
CA GLY A 128 -35.94 -6.48 18.02
C GLY A 128 -35.83 -7.27 16.72
N ARG A 129 -35.10 -6.76 15.72
CA ARG A 129 -34.85 -7.45 14.44
C ARG A 129 -33.71 -8.45 14.57
N THR A 130 -33.66 -9.41 13.67
CA THR A 130 -32.48 -10.26 13.50
C THR A 130 -31.32 -9.47 12.85
N ILE A 131 -30.09 -9.95 13.03
CA ILE A 131 -28.90 -9.36 12.37
C ILE A 131 -29.10 -9.30 10.84
N LYS A 132 -29.64 -10.36 10.25
CA LYS A 132 -29.89 -10.45 8.82
C LYS A 132 -30.86 -9.37 8.33
N GLU A 133 -31.96 -9.15 9.02
CA GLU A 133 -32.94 -8.10 8.70
C GLU A 133 -32.34 -6.70 8.85
N ALA A 134 -31.56 -6.47 9.89
CA ALA A 134 -30.91 -5.19 10.11
C ALA A 134 -29.80 -4.89 9.06
N VAL A 135 -29.08 -5.91 8.59
CA VAL A 135 -28.09 -5.77 7.51
C VAL A 135 -28.78 -5.48 6.18
N LEU A 136 -29.83 -6.22 5.84
CA LEU A 136 -30.60 -5.97 4.60
C LEU A 136 -31.16 -4.55 4.56
N GLU A 137 -31.72 -4.06 5.67
CA GLU A 137 -32.23 -2.68 5.74
C GLU A 137 -31.12 -1.63 5.60
N LEU A 138 -29.93 -1.89 6.14
CA LEU A 138 -28.76 -1.02 5.91
C LEU A 138 -28.30 -1.01 4.46
N GLU A 139 -28.29 -2.17 3.83
CA GLU A 139 -27.98 -2.30 2.41
C GLU A 139 -29.00 -1.54 1.56
N GLU A 140 -30.30 -1.71 1.85
CA GLU A 140 -31.38 -0.97 1.16
C GLU A 140 -31.31 0.54 1.41
N ARG A 141 -30.98 0.99 2.64
CA ARG A 141 -30.78 2.41 2.93
C ARG A 141 -29.55 2.98 2.22
N ASN A 142 -28.43 2.25 2.24
CA ASN A 142 -27.22 2.66 1.53
C ASN A 142 -27.47 2.72 0.00
N MET A 143 -28.25 1.79 -0.53
CA MET A 143 -28.66 1.84 -1.95
C MET A 143 -29.55 3.06 -2.23
N LYS A 144 -30.56 3.34 -1.39
CA LYS A 144 -31.41 4.54 -1.54
C LYS A 144 -30.64 5.84 -1.33
N GLU A 145 -29.78 5.93 -0.30
CA GLU A 145 -28.93 7.11 -0.10
C GLU A 145 -27.95 7.29 -1.26
N THR A 146 -27.52 6.23 -1.90
CA THR A 146 -26.68 6.26 -3.10
C THR A 146 -27.50 6.70 -4.30
N GLU A 147 -28.71 6.19 -4.46
CA GLU A 147 -29.67 6.61 -5.52
C GLU A 147 -30.09 8.07 -5.36
N ASP A 148 -30.44 8.53 -4.14
CA ASP A 148 -30.81 9.91 -3.85
C ASP A 148 -29.60 10.86 -4.00
N GLN A 149 -28.39 10.43 -3.64
CA GLN A 149 -27.15 11.18 -3.87
C GLN A 149 -26.75 11.14 -5.35
N GLU A 150 -27.02 10.06 -6.07
CA GLU A 150 -26.83 9.98 -7.52
C GLU A 150 -27.85 10.85 -8.27
N GLU A 151 -29.12 10.91 -7.83
CA GLU A 151 -30.13 11.83 -8.41
C GLU A 151 -29.77 13.31 -8.14
N LEU A 152 -29.31 13.65 -6.94
CA LEU A 152 -28.82 14.98 -6.60
C LEU A 152 -27.50 15.32 -7.33
N ARG A 153 -26.61 14.34 -7.50
CA ARG A 153 -25.37 14.47 -8.29
C ARG A 153 -25.65 14.48 -9.79
N MET A 154 -26.62 13.70 -10.28
CA MET A 154 -27.05 13.72 -11.67
C MET A 154 -27.68 15.05 -12.06
N SER A 155 -28.41 15.70 -11.15
CA SER A 155 -28.96 17.03 -11.43
C SER A 155 -27.92 18.15 -11.42
N SER A 156 -26.80 17.97 -10.71
CA SER A 156 -25.69 18.97 -10.63
C SER A 156 -24.48 18.64 -11.51
N ASN A 157 -24.38 17.41 -12.07
CA ASN A 157 -23.20 16.89 -12.77
C ASN A 157 -23.54 16.11 -14.05
N LEU A 158 -24.58 16.49 -14.80
CA LEU A 158 -24.88 15.86 -16.10
C LEU A 158 -23.65 15.91 -17.04
N ASP A 159 -22.92 17.00 -17.03
CA ASP A 159 -21.73 17.19 -17.86
C ASP A 159 -20.57 16.25 -17.45
N THR A 160 -20.30 16.13 -16.15
CA THR A 160 -19.19 15.33 -15.62
C THR A 160 -19.40 13.82 -15.85
N ALA A 161 -20.62 13.31 -15.71
CA ALA A 161 -20.93 11.91 -15.96
C ALA A 161 -20.79 11.55 -17.46
N GLN A 162 -21.13 12.47 -18.34
CA GLN A 162 -20.96 12.30 -19.78
C GLN A 162 -19.48 12.36 -20.16
N GLU A 163 -18.69 13.30 -19.62
CA GLU A 163 -17.25 13.39 -19.80
C GLU A 163 -16.51 12.10 -19.39
N LEU A 164 -16.93 11.47 -18.29
CA LEU A 164 -16.38 10.19 -17.89
C LEU A 164 -16.67 9.08 -18.90
N LYS A 165 -17.93 8.99 -19.36
CA LYS A 165 -18.34 7.99 -20.36
C LYS A 165 -17.57 8.16 -21.66
N ASP A 166 -17.35 9.38 -22.09
CA ASP A 166 -16.62 9.69 -23.33
C ASP A 166 -15.13 9.33 -23.25
N LYS A 167 -14.58 9.26 -22.02
CA LYS A 167 -13.19 8.83 -21.76
C LYS A 167 -13.02 7.33 -21.57
N ILE A 168 -14.11 6.58 -21.28
CA ILE A 168 -14.03 5.12 -21.13
C ILE A 168 -13.84 4.49 -22.50
N LYS A 169 -12.69 3.85 -22.69
CA LYS A 169 -12.34 3.21 -23.95
C LYS A 169 -11.38 2.04 -23.76
N GLU A 170 -11.30 1.21 -24.78
CA GLU A 170 -10.26 0.18 -24.86
C GLU A 170 -8.90 0.83 -25.18
N LEU A 171 -7.83 0.18 -24.74
CA LEU A 171 -6.47 0.64 -25.05
C LEU A 171 -6.17 0.47 -26.54
N PRO A 172 -5.46 1.41 -27.17
CA PRO A 172 -5.03 1.29 -28.57
C PRO A 172 -4.32 -0.03 -28.87
N VAL A 173 -4.68 -0.69 -29.96
CA VAL A 173 -4.12 -2.02 -30.33
C VAL A 173 -2.94 -1.94 -31.28
N ASP A 174 -2.82 -0.85 -31.99
CA ASP A 174 -1.84 -0.57 -33.04
C ASP A 174 -0.60 0.19 -32.57
N LYS A 175 -0.58 0.59 -31.29
CA LYS A 175 0.50 1.35 -30.68
C LYS A 175 1.14 0.58 -29.51
N VAL A 176 2.40 0.90 -29.23
CA VAL A 176 3.15 0.32 -28.11
C VAL A 176 2.75 0.97 -26.79
N PRO A 177 2.20 0.22 -25.80
CA PRO A 177 1.97 0.74 -24.47
C PRO A 177 3.27 0.96 -23.72
N VAL A 178 3.44 2.15 -23.15
CA VAL A 178 4.55 2.50 -22.27
C VAL A 178 3.98 2.72 -20.87
N VAL A 179 4.21 1.74 -20.00
CA VAL A 179 3.72 1.75 -18.62
C VAL A 179 4.70 2.51 -17.73
N ILE A 180 4.22 3.57 -17.08
CA ILE A 180 4.98 4.34 -16.09
C ILE A 180 4.54 3.91 -14.70
N ALA A 181 5.47 3.40 -13.90
CA ALA A 181 5.23 2.96 -12.54
C ALA A 181 6.08 3.77 -11.53
N GLY A 182 5.49 4.04 -10.37
CA GLY A 182 6.10 4.87 -9.32
C GLY A 182 5.12 5.88 -8.73
N GLY A 183 3.84 5.48 -8.60
CA GLY A 183 2.75 6.39 -8.29
C GLY A 183 2.37 6.53 -6.83
N SER A 184 2.46 5.49 -5.98
CA SER A 184 1.78 5.61 -4.69
C SER A 184 2.70 5.77 -3.48
N PHE A 185 3.53 4.78 -3.19
CA PHE A 185 4.37 4.79 -1.99
C PHE A 185 5.79 4.31 -2.32
N ASN A 186 6.77 4.97 -1.74
CA ASN A 186 8.17 4.55 -1.80
C ASN A 186 8.48 3.42 -0.79
N THR A 187 9.74 2.98 -0.73
CA THR A 187 10.23 1.95 0.19
C THR A 187 9.93 2.24 1.66
N LYS A 188 9.81 3.51 2.05
CA LYS A 188 9.55 3.94 3.44
C LYS A 188 8.06 4.11 3.75
N GLY A 189 7.16 3.64 2.86
CA GLY A 189 5.72 3.78 3.02
C GLY A 189 5.20 5.23 2.95
N ARG A 190 6.03 6.17 2.46
CA ARG A 190 5.67 7.56 2.23
C ARG A 190 5.23 7.77 0.79
N GLU A 191 4.42 8.78 0.55
CA GLU A 191 4.06 9.17 -0.80
C GLU A 191 5.32 9.43 -1.63
N THR A 192 5.35 8.89 -2.85
CA THR A 192 6.47 9.08 -3.76
C THR A 192 6.53 10.52 -4.23
N VAL A 193 7.65 11.18 -3.98
CA VAL A 193 7.96 12.51 -4.54
C VAL A 193 9.00 12.31 -5.64
N PRO A 194 8.68 12.61 -6.92
CA PRO A 194 9.64 12.50 -8.00
C PRO A 194 10.88 13.35 -7.78
N SER A 195 12.07 12.79 -8.01
CA SER A 195 13.32 13.55 -7.96
C SER A 195 13.46 14.51 -9.14
N GLU A 196 14.28 15.53 -9.00
CA GLU A 196 14.58 16.48 -10.11
C GLU A 196 15.15 15.75 -11.32
N GLU A 197 16.05 14.81 -11.10
CA GLU A 197 16.64 13.96 -12.15
C GLU A 197 15.58 13.09 -12.82
N GLY A 198 14.67 12.49 -12.02
CA GLY A 198 13.57 11.68 -12.54
C GLY A 198 12.59 12.51 -13.40
N ILE A 199 12.26 13.72 -12.97
CA ILE A 199 11.46 14.67 -13.77
C ILE A 199 12.17 15.05 -15.06
N LYS A 200 13.48 15.30 -15.01
CA LYS A 200 14.29 15.60 -16.20
C LYS A 200 14.30 14.41 -17.17
N ALA A 201 14.46 13.20 -16.68
CA ALA A 201 14.42 11.98 -17.49
C ALA A 201 13.04 11.79 -18.16
N LEU A 202 11.95 12.01 -17.41
CA LEU A 202 10.59 11.97 -17.97
C LEU A 202 10.39 13.04 -19.04
N LYS A 203 10.81 14.27 -18.82
CA LYS A 203 10.70 15.37 -19.80
C LYS A 203 11.44 15.02 -21.11
N GLU A 204 12.64 14.49 -21.00
CA GLU A 204 13.42 14.07 -22.17
C GLU A 204 12.74 12.92 -22.92
N PHE A 205 12.20 11.94 -22.18
CA PHE A 205 11.45 10.83 -22.75
C PHE A 205 10.18 11.31 -23.46
N ILE A 206 9.34 12.11 -22.81
CA ILE A 206 8.07 12.61 -23.36
C ILE A 206 8.29 13.51 -24.58
N LYS A 207 9.35 14.31 -24.58
CA LYS A 207 9.70 15.17 -25.72
C LYS A 207 9.97 14.38 -26.99
N ASN A 208 10.62 13.22 -26.86
CA ASN A 208 11.12 12.44 -27.97
C ASN A 208 10.27 11.22 -28.34
N ILE A 209 9.28 10.83 -27.52
CA ILE A 209 8.38 9.71 -27.82
C ILE A 209 7.46 10.03 -29.00
N ASN A 210 7.29 9.06 -29.90
CA ASN A 210 6.41 9.17 -31.07
C ASN A 210 4.96 8.84 -30.72
N SER A 211 4.11 9.84 -30.68
CA SER A 211 2.68 9.70 -30.34
C SER A 211 1.87 8.88 -31.37
N ASN A 212 2.38 8.68 -32.56
CA ASN A 212 1.73 7.83 -33.57
C ASN A 212 1.96 6.34 -33.29
N ASN A 213 3.10 6.01 -32.66
CA ASN A 213 3.54 4.62 -32.46
C ASN A 213 3.43 4.14 -31.01
N ALA A 214 3.27 5.07 -30.07
CA ALA A 214 3.20 4.75 -28.65
C ALA A 214 2.13 5.56 -27.90
N TYR A 215 1.71 5.08 -26.76
CA TYR A 215 0.87 5.77 -25.79
C TYR A 215 1.33 5.45 -24.38
N LEU A 216 1.03 6.33 -23.43
CA LEU A 216 1.41 6.18 -22.03
C LEU A 216 0.30 5.48 -21.25
N VAL A 217 0.68 4.66 -20.26
CA VAL A 217 -0.24 3.96 -19.39
C VAL A 217 0.18 4.17 -17.94
N VAL A 218 -0.79 4.54 -17.12
CA VAL A 218 -0.62 4.78 -15.68
C VAL A 218 -1.67 4.01 -14.88
N GLY A 219 -1.47 3.89 -13.58
CA GLY A 219 -2.48 3.37 -12.66
C GLY A 219 -3.50 4.45 -12.27
N HIS A 220 -4.42 4.08 -11.38
CA HIS A 220 -5.51 4.97 -10.95
C HIS A 220 -5.15 5.87 -9.74
N LYS A 221 -3.96 5.71 -9.16
CA LYS A 221 -3.58 6.48 -7.95
C LYS A 221 -3.27 7.95 -8.26
N MET A 222 -2.74 8.25 -9.43
CA MET A 222 -2.40 9.60 -9.86
C MET A 222 -1.54 10.36 -8.85
N GLN A 223 -0.45 9.75 -8.44
CA GLN A 223 0.53 10.29 -7.50
C GLN A 223 1.94 10.06 -8.02
N GLY A 224 2.93 10.75 -7.48
CA GLY A 224 4.33 10.55 -7.81
C GLY A 224 4.62 10.65 -9.32
N TYR A 225 5.34 9.68 -9.85
CA TYR A 225 5.72 9.65 -11.28
C TYR A 225 4.53 9.44 -12.22
N GLU A 226 3.45 8.79 -11.78
CA GLU A 226 2.24 8.63 -12.59
C GLU A 226 1.55 9.97 -12.83
N LYS A 227 1.44 10.83 -11.80
CA LYS A 227 0.94 12.20 -11.95
C LYS A 227 1.89 13.05 -12.79
N ALA A 228 3.19 12.99 -12.47
CA ALA A 228 4.19 13.78 -13.16
C ALA A 228 4.19 13.52 -14.67
N VAL A 229 4.02 12.26 -15.11
CA VAL A 229 3.99 11.94 -16.54
C VAL A 229 2.76 12.50 -17.24
N VAL A 230 1.59 12.53 -16.59
CA VAL A 230 0.36 13.15 -17.12
C VAL A 230 0.59 14.64 -17.34
N ASP A 231 1.10 15.34 -16.32
CA ASP A 231 1.35 16.79 -16.38
C ASP A 231 2.37 17.14 -17.46
N ILE A 232 3.50 16.43 -17.53
CA ILE A 232 4.56 16.62 -18.52
C ILE A 232 4.07 16.32 -19.94
N ALA A 233 3.29 15.24 -20.13
CA ALA A 233 2.75 14.90 -21.43
C ALA A 233 1.87 16.02 -21.98
N LYS A 234 1.04 16.62 -21.17
CA LYS A 234 0.18 17.75 -21.56
C LYS A 234 0.93 19.04 -21.84
N GLU A 235 2.00 19.29 -21.09
CA GLU A 235 2.86 20.45 -21.30
C GLU A 235 3.68 20.34 -22.60
N MET A 236 4.32 19.19 -22.82
CA MET A 236 5.40 19.04 -23.80
C MET A 236 5.02 18.27 -25.06
N ASN A 237 4.09 17.34 -25.00
CA ASN A 237 3.70 16.48 -26.11
C ASN A 237 2.19 16.20 -26.09
N LYS A 238 1.39 17.20 -26.38
CA LYS A 238 -0.08 17.15 -26.32
C LYS A 238 -0.73 16.07 -27.19
N ASN A 239 0.02 15.51 -28.15
CA ASN A 239 -0.47 14.46 -29.03
C ASN A 239 -0.24 13.06 -28.46
N ILE A 240 0.57 12.91 -27.41
CA ILE A 240 0.75 11.62 -26.74
C ILE A 240 -0.46 11.32 -25.88
N GLU A 241 -1.07 10.19 -26.13
CA GLU A 241 -2.23 9.75 -25.39
C GLU A 241 -1.82 9.14 -24.03
N VAL A 242 -2.47 9.54 -22.94
CA VAL A 242 -2.26 8.99 -21.60
C VAL A 242 -3.52 8.28 -21.16
N ASN A 243 -3.43 6.96 -20.93
CA ASN A 243 -4.54 6.12 -20.50
C ASN A 243 -4.32 5.63 -19.07
N ALA A 244 -5.38 5.65 -18.25
CA ALA A 244 -5.37 5.04 -16.92
C ALA A 244 -6.02 3.65 -16.97
N ILE A 245 -5.37 2.65 -16.37
CA ILE A 245 -6.00 1.34 -16.10
C ILE A 245 -6.61 1.37 -14.73
N VAL A 246 -7.92 1.05 -14.66
CA VAL A 246 -8.71 1.10 -13.43
C VAL A 246 -9.40 -0.24 -13.22
N PRO A 247 -9.17 -0.95 -12.11
CA PRO A 247 -9.96 -2.12 -11.74
C PRO A 247 -11.43 -1.74 -11.58
N LYS A 248 -12.34 -2.54 -12.09
CA LYS A 248 -13.78 -2.27 -12.03
C LYS A 248 -14.26 -1.96 -10.61
N VAL A 249 -13.77 -2.69 -9.63
CA VAL A 249 -14.14 -2.55 -8.21
C VAL A 249 -13.81 -1.17 -7.60
N VAL A 250 -12.84 -0.42 -8.16
CA VAL A 250 -12.43 0.89 -7.64
C VAL A 250 -12.85 2.07 -8.52
N THR A 251 -13.52 1.82 -9.66
CA THR A 251 -13.86 2.84 -10.66
C THR A 251 -14.61 4.02 -10.03
N GLU A 252 -15.65 3.75 -9.24
CA GLU A 252 -16.44 4.80 -8.59
C GLU A 252 -15.66 5.62 -7.56
N LYS A 253 -14.67 5.01 -6.89
CA LYS A 253 -13.82 5.69 -5.90
C LYS A 253 -12.82 6.67 -6.50
N VAL A 254 -12.51 6.54 -7.78
CA VAL A 254 -11.40 7.27 -8.42
C VAL A 254 -11.80 8.12 -9.62
N LYS A 255 -13.06 8.03 -10.07
CA LYS A 255 -13.55 8.73 -11.27
C LYS A 255 -13.28 10.23 -11.26
N ASP A 256 -13.60 10.91 -10.17
CA ASP A 256 -13.43 12.36 -10.06
C ASP A 256 -11.96 12.77 -10.14
N ARG A 257 -11.06 11.94 -9.57
CA ARG A 257 -9.61 12.17 -9.66
C ARG A 257 -9.11 12.01 -11.08
N LEU A 258 -9.52 10.95 -11.77
CA LEU A 258 -9.11 10.69 -13.16
C LEU A 258 -9.56 11.80 -14.11
N LEU A 259 -10.75 12.35 -13.88
CA LEU A 259 -11.23 13.51 -14.63
C LEU A 259 -10.43 14.76 -14.31
N ALA A 260 -10.17 15.04 -13.04
CA ALA A 260 -9.36 16.19 -12.61
C ALA A 260 -7.93 16.15 -13.15
N GLU A 261 -7.30 14.99 -13.20
CA GLU A 261 -5.95 14.80 -13.76
C GLU A 261 -5.94 14.81 -15.29
N ASN A 262 -7.11 14.93 -15.93
CA ASN A 262 -7.21 15.03 -17.38
C ASN A 262 -6.53 13.89 -18.17
N VAL A 263 -6.64 12.66 -17.77
CA VAL A 263 -6.22 11.54 -18.62
C VAL A 263 -7.06 11.49 -19.92
N ASP A 264 -6.47 11.03 -21.00
CA ASP A 264 -7.14 11.02 -22.31
C ASP A 264 -8.09 9.82 -22.48
N GLY A 265 -7.80 8.72 -21.76
CA GLY A 265 -8.61 7.52 -21.77
C GLY A 265 -8.59 6.78 -20.43
N ILE A 266 -9.69 6.08 -20.16
CA ILE A 266 -9.86 5.25 -18.97
C ILE A 266 -10.23 3.84 -19.42
N CYS A 267 -9.33 2.88 -19.22
CA CYS A 267 -9.58 1.47 -19.47
C CYS A 267 -10.06 0.81 -18.18
N ILE A 268 -11.32 0.41 -18.14
CA ILE A 268 -11.88 -0.31 -16.99
C ILE A 268 -11.59 -1.80 -17.17
N SER A 269 -10.68 -2.32 -16.38
CA SER A 269 -10.37 -3.75 -16.36
C SER A 269 -11.47 -4.54 -15.67
N PRO A 270 -11.82 -5.74 -16.16
CA PRO A 270 -12.77 -6.64 -15.52
C PRO A 270 -12.30 -7.21 -14.17
N GLU A 271 -11.04 -6.98 -13.77
CA GLU A 271 -10.49 -7.40 -12.49
C GLU A 271 -11.30 -6.86 -11.32
N THR A 272 -11.72 -7.75 -10.42
CA THR A 272 -12.58 -7.43 -9.29
C THR A 272 -11.82 -7.28 -7.97
N GLU A 273 -10.56 -7.71 -7.88
CA GLU A 273 -9.76 -7.62 -6.67
C GLU A 273 -9.20 -6.21 -6.48
N GLU A 274 -9.54 -5.56 -5.37
CA GLU A 274 -9.14 -4.17 -5.08
C GLU A 274 -7.61 -3.97 -5.02
N LEU A 275 -6.88 -4.99 -4.56
CA LEU A 275 -5.42 -4.99 -4.49
C LEU A 275 -4.74 -5.49 -5.77
N GLY A 276 -5.52 -5.88 -6.75
CA GLY A 276 -5.06 -6.53 -7.98
C GLY A 276 -4.77 -5.60 -9.14
N ILE A 277 -4.37 -4.32 -8.89
CA ILE A 277 -4.08 -3.39 -9.99
C ILE A 277 -3.03 -3.93 -10.98
N TYR A 278 -2.00 -4.61 -10.49
CA TYR A 278 -1.00 -5.25 -11.34
C TYR A 278 -1.58 -6.39 -12.18
N LYS A 279 -2.62 -7.10 -11.70
CA LYS A 279 -3.35 -8.11 -12.49
C LYS A 279 -4.16 -7.46 -13.61
N SER A 280 -4.73 -6.28 -13.36
CA SER A 280 -5.38 -5.49 -14.42
C SER A 280 -4.41 -5.11 -15.53
N PHE A 281 -3.19 -4.72 -15.20
CA PHE A 281 -2.13 -4.49 -16.18
C PHE A 281 -1.75 -5.76 -16.93
N ASN A 282 -1.66 -6.90 -16.24
CA ASN A 282 -1.40 -8.17 -16.88
C ASN A 282 -2.48 -8.50 -17.91
N TYR A 283 -3.75 -8.43 -17.51
CA TYR A 283 -4.90 -8.73 -18.36
C TYR A 283 -4.97 -7.81 -19.59
N GLU A 284 -4.82 -6.48 -19.40
CA GLU A 284 -5.01 -5.50 -20.46
C GLU A 284 -3.78 -5.35 -21.37
N ILE A 285 -2.57 -5.59 -20.85
CA ILE A 285 -1.31 -5.32 -21.59
C ILE A 285 -0.44 -6.57 -21.67
N PHE A 286 0.08 -7.08 -20.55
CA PHE A 286 1.26 -7.97 -20.56
C PHE A 286 1.01 -9.33 -21.18
N GLU A 287 -0.20 -9.87 -21.10
CA GLU A 287 -0.57 -11.13 -21.75
C GLU A 287 -0.78 -10.98 -23.26
N ARG A 288 -1.06 -9.80 -23.76
CA ARG A 288 -1.55 -9.58 -25.14
C ARG A 288 -0.62 -8.75 -26.02
N ARG A 289 0.23 -7.90 -25.43
CA ARG A 289 0.92 -6.84 -26.18
C ARG A 289 2.41 -6.77 -25.83
N LYS A 290 3.24 -6.51 -26.85
CA LYS A 290 4.58 -6.02 -26.60
C LYS A 290 4.46 -4.66 -25.90
N SER A 291 5.14 -4.48 -24.79
CA SER A 291 5.06 -3.27 -23.98
C SER A 291 6.42 -2.85 -23.44
N ILE A 292 6.50 -1.61 -22.99
CA ILE A 292 7.66 -1.06 -22.28
C ILE A 292 7.18 -0.69 -20.88
N VAL A 293 7.92 -1.12 -19.87
CA VAL A 293 7.65 -0.78 -18.46
C VAL A 293 8.82 0.00 -17.90
N ILE A 294 8.55 1.17 -17.31
CA ILE A 294 9.57 2.00 -16.68
C ILE A 294 9.16 2.18 -15.21
N ALA A 295 9.85 1.48 -14.32
CA ALA A 295 9.63 1.54 -12.87
C ALA A 295 10.61 2.54 -12.26
N PHE A 296 10.12 3.75 -11.96
CA PHE A 296 10.91 4.83 -11.37
C PHE A 296 11.07 4.70 -9.87
N ASP A 297 10.00 4.34 -9.16
CA ASP A 297 9.97 4.20 -7.71
C ASP A 297 8.78 3.30 -7.31
N GLY A 298 8.69 2.93 -6.04
CA GLY A 298 7.55 2.18 -5.51
C GLY A 298 7.93 1.12 -4.49
N ASN A 299 6.94 0.35 -4.11
CA ASN A 299 7.05 -0.76 -3.18
C ASN A 299 6.38 -2.03 -3.76
N SER A 300 5.86 -2.91 -2.92
CA SER A 300 5.29 -4.20 -3.33
C SER A 300 4.35 -4.17 -4.56
N PRO A 301 3.43 -3.20 -4.74
CA PRO A 301 2.63 -3.12 -5.96
C PRO A 301 3.44 -2.98 -7.25
N VAL A 302 4.50 -2.16 -7.24
CA VAL A 302 5.37 -1.98 -8.41
C VAL A 302 6.22 -3.23 -8.64
N LEU A 303 6.72 -3.87 -7.57
CA LEU A 303 7.44 -5.15 -7.68
C LEU A 303 6.57 -6.23 -8.32
N ASN A 304 5.30 -6.31 -7.91
CA ASN A 304 4.35 -7.25 -8.49
C ASN A 304 4.05 -6.91 -9.96
N LEU A 305 3.91 -5.64 -10.30
CA LEU A 305 3.73 -5.19 -11.68
C LEU A 305 4.93 -5.58 -12.57
N VAL A 306 6.15 -5.40 -12.09
CA VAL A 306 7.38 -5.84 -12.77
C VAL A 306 7.38 -7.36 -12.97
N GLN A 307 6.95 -8.11 -11.96
CA GLN A 307 6.86 -9.58 -12.06
C GLN A 307 5.81 -10.02 -13.08
N GLU A 308 4.63 -9.39 -13.10
CA GLU A 308 3.59 -9.68 -14.09
C GLU A 308 4.05 -9.33 -15.50
N ALA A 309 4.74 -8.19 -15.67
CA ALA A 309 5.30 -7.80 -16.97
C ALA A 309 6.34 -8.81 -17.50
N LYS A 310 7.18 -9.37 -16.62
CA LYS A 310 8.11 -10.45 -16.98
C LYS A 310 7.40 -11.73 -17.39
N ASN A 311 6.35 -12.10 -16.66
CA ASN A 311 5.64 -13.37 -16.86
C ASN A 311 4.68 -13.32 -18.05
N GLY A 312 4.28 -12.13 -18.48
CA GLY A 312 3.32 -11.93 -19.55
C GLY A 312 3.83 -12.39 -20.94
N LYS A 313 2.93 -12.96 -21.74
CA LYS A 313 3.26 -13.49 -23.08
C LYS A 313 3.57 -12.41 -24.10
N GLY A 314 3.21 -11.14 -23.82
CA GLY A 314 3.47 -9.98 -24.67
C GLY A 314 4.94 -9.60 -24.82
N LYS A 315 5.84 -10.17 -24.01
CA LYS A 315 7.29 -9.92 -24.01
C LYS A 315 7.62 -8.45 -23.76
N SER A 316 7.29 -7.98 -22.56
CA SER A 316 7.59 -6.62 -22.13
C SER A 316 9.10 -6.36 -22.01
N LYS A 317 9.57 -5.18 -22.41
CA LYS A 317 10.88 -4.67 -22.02
C LYS A 317 10.74 -3.86 -20.73
N ILE A 318 11.54 -4.17 -19.72
CA ILE A 318 11.34 -3.68 -18.37
C ILE A 318 12.58 -2.92 -17.92
N TYR A 319 12.42 -1.65 -17.58
CA TYR A 319 13.45 -0.77 -17.07
C TYR A 319 13.17 -0.46 -15.60
N VAL A 320 14.17 -0.65 -14.73
CA VAL A 320 14.00 -0.57 -13.28
C VAL A 320 15.04 0.33 -12.65
N ASN A 321 14.59 1.32 -11.88
CA ASN A 321 15.50 2.21 -11.17
C ASN A 321 16.19 1.47 -10.00
N GLN A 322 17.50 1.33 -10.08
CA GLN A 322 18.32 0.65 -9.08
C GLN A 322 18.70 1.54 -7.87
N GLU A 323 18.30 2.81 -7.84
CA GLU A 323 18.48 3.68 -6.67
C GLU A 323 17.38 3.44 -5.61
N ASN A 324 16.28 2.81 -5.99
CA ASN A 324 15.30 2.24 -5.07
C ASN A 324 15.75 0.83 -4.68
N GLU A 325 16.01 0.59 -3.38
CA GLU A 325 16.56 -0.67 -2.87
C GLU A 325 15.69 -1.88 -3.22
N LEU A 326 14.36 -1.79 -3.05
CA LEU A 326 13.45 -2.89 -3.38
C LEU A 326 13.42 -3.19 -4.88
N LEU A 327 13.43 -2.17 -5.72
CA LEU A 327 13.49 -2.34 -7.17
C LEU A 327 14.83 -2.92 -7.61
N LYS A 328 15.93 -2.54 -6.95
CA LYS A 328 17.26 -3.11 -7.18
C LYS A 328 17.30 -4.59 -6.84
N GLU A 329 16.87 -4.97 -5.63
CA GLU A 329 16.78 -6.38 -5.22
C GLU A 329 15.91 -7.20 -6.20
N LYS A 330 14.80 -6.62 -6.63
CA LYS A 330 13.93 -7.27 -7.63
C LYS A 330 14.64 -7.42 -8.97
N ALA A 331 15.34 -6.39 -9.44
CA ALA A 331 16.12 -6.44 -10.67
C ALA A 331 17.17 -7.55 -10.62
N ASP A 332 17.89 -7.67 -9.50
CA ASP A 332 18.90 -8.72 -9.29
C ASP A 332 18.29 -10.14 -9.37
N THR A 333 17.07 -10.33 -8.86
CA THR A 333 16.34 -11.63 -8.97
C THR A 333 15.83 -11.92 -10.38
N LEU A 334 15.75 -10.93 -11.24
CA LEU A 334 15.25 -11.01 -12.62
C LEU A 334 16.34 -10.72 -13.65
N GLU A 335 17.59 -11.04 -13.31
CA GLU A 335 18.75 -10.82 -14.20
C GLU A 335 18.50 -11.37 -15.62
N GLY A 336 18.84 -10.58 -16.61
CA GLY A 336 18.59 -10.90 -18.04
C GLY A 336 17.16 -10.61 -18.54
N TYR A 337 16.22 -10.27 -17.66
CA TYR A 337 14.84 -9.89 -18.03
C TYR A 337 14.55 -8.41 -17.83
N VAL A 338 15.30 -7.74 -16.96
CA VAL A 338 15.14 -6.32 -16.67
C VAL A 338 16.42 -5.56 -16.97
N VAL A 339 16.27 -4.30 -17.36
CA VAL A 339 17.37 -3.38 -17.63
C VAL A 339 17.46 -2.40 -16.46
N PRO A 340 18.46 -2.52 -15.57
CA PRO A 340 18.64 -1.57 -14.49
C PRO A 340 19.10 -0.21 -15.00
N PHE A 341 18.65 0.87 -14.35
CA PHE A 341 19.12 2.22 -14.60
C PHE A 341 19.25 3.04 -13.33
N LYS A 342 19.99 4.14 -13.38
CA LYS A 342 20.04 5.20 -12.39
C LYS A 342 19.40 6.46 -12.91
N MET A 343 18.88 7.32 -12.04
CA MET A 343 18.22 8.57 -12.46
C MET A 343 19.17 9.54 -13.17
N ASN A 344 20.47 9.46 -12.90
CA ASN A 344 21.49 10.27 -13.58
C ASN A 344 21.93 9.72 -14.96
N ASP A 345 21.52 8.47 -15.29
CA ASP A 345 21.76 7.90 -16.61
C ASP A 345 20.85 8.57 -17.65
N ASN A 346 21.27 8.60 -18.90
CA ASN A 346 20.38 9.03 -19.98
C ASN A 346 19.40 7.91 -20.33
N ILE A 347 18.48 7.60 -19.39
CA ILE A 347 17.53 6.48 -19.52
C ILE A 347 16.62 6.65 -20.76
N ALA A 348 16.23 7.87 -21.09
CA ALA A 348 15.42 8.14 -22.29
C ALA A 348 16.15 7.67 -23.56
N HIS A 349 17.42 8.02 -23.69
CA HIS A 349 18.26 7.60 -24.83
C HIS A 349 18.38 6.08 -24.92
N LYS A 350 18.67 5.42 -23.79
CA LYS A 350 18.78 3.96 -23.71
C LYS A 350 17.48 3.25 -24.14
N ILE A 351 16.33 3.77 -23.67
CA ILE A 351 15.03 3.21 -24.06
C ILE A 351 14.81 3.33 -25.56
N PHE A 352 15.13 4.48 -26.16
CA PHE A 352 14.95 4.70 -27.60
C PHE A 352 15.94 3.90 -28.45
N GLU A 353 17.19 3.74 -28.04
CA GLU A 353 18.15 2.86 -28.72
C GLU A 353 17.64 1.40 -28.76
N GLU A 354 17.07 0.92 -27.67
CA GLU A 354 16.54 -0.43 -27.61
C GLU A 354 15.12 -0.60 -28.20
N ASN A 355 14.40 0.50 -28.42
CA ASN A 355 13.03 0.54 -28.95
C ASN A 355 12.88 1.68 -29.96
N PRO A 356 13.57 1.60 -31.11
CA PRO A 356 13.57 2.70 -32.09
C PRO A 356 12.19 2.97 -32.72
N GLU A 357 11.26 1.99 -32.62
CA GLU A 357 9.91 2.13 -33.16
C GLU A 357 9.08 3.19 -32.41
N ILE A 358 9.44 3.56 -31.16
CA ILE A 358 8.74 4.57 -30.37
C ILE A 358 9.45 5.94 -30.37
N LEU A 359 10.58 6.10 -31.05
CA LEU A 359 11.28 7.37 -31.22
C LEU A 359 10.62 8.21 -32.31
N LYS A 360 10.59 9.55 -32.16
CA LYS A 360 10.14 10.51 -33.17
C LYS A 360 11.03 10.52 -34.38
#